data_6214a9aa48aed9dd26658e66edacde87
#
_entry.id   6214a9aa48aed9dd26658e66edacde87
#
_cell.length_a   1.000
_cell.length_b   1.000
_cell.length_c   1.000
_cell.angle_alpha   90.00
_cell.angle_beta   90.00
_cell.angle_gamma   90.00
#
_symmetry.space_group_name_H-M   'P 1'
#
loop_
_entity.id
_entity.type
_entity.pdbx_description
1 polymer ?
#
loop_
_entity_poly.entity_id
_entity_poly.type
_entity_poly.pdbx_seq_one_letter_code
_entity_poly.pdbx_strand_id
1 'polypeptide(L)'
;RSTLFPYTTLFRSGRRAVEIKPLVNFYAAEDYHQDYLDKNPGGYCHIDPSLFKLARNAQMEKPRSYVKPDDSVLREQLTPEQYAVTQENATERPFRNAYWNEHRPGIYVDITTGEPLFVSTDKFDSGCGWPSFSKPIDRKLVVEKKDTSHGMIRKEVRSSTGNAHLGHVFDDGPKDKGGLRYCINSASLRFIPKEKMEAEGYGSYIGMVK
;
A
#
# COMPACT_ATOMS: atom_id res chain seq x y z
N ARG A 1 -6.67 -21.85 41.06
CA ARG A 1 -7.71 -21.82 40.02
C ARG A 1 -7.04 -21.61 38.67
N SER A 2 -7.11 -22.63 37.85
CA SER A 2 -6.62 -22.65 36.49
C SER A 2 -7.41 -21.66 35.65
N THR A 3 -6.77 -20.62 35.12
CA THR A 3 -7.35 -19.74 34.11
C THR A 3 -6.99 -20.29 32.74
N LEU A 4 -7.94 -20.95 32.14
CA LEU A 4 -7.90 -21.46 30.77
C LEU A 4 -7.73 -20.27 29.79
N PHE A 5 -6.73 -20.38 28.93
CA PHE A 5 -6.64 -19.57 27.73
C PHE A 5 -7.81 -19.85 26.79
N PRO A 6 -8.50 -18.87 26.28
CA PRO A 6 -9.56 -19.08 25.30
C PRO A 6 -8.95 -19.25 23.90
N TYR A 7 -8.28 -20.37 23.65
CA TYR A 7 -8.07 -20.83 22.29
C TYR A 7 -9.17 -21.85 21.96
N THR A 8 -10.33 -21.38 21.56
CA THR A 8 -11.32 -22.24 20.91
C THR A 8 -10.96 -22.36 19.44
N THR A 9 -10.07 -23.27 19.11
CA THR A 9 -9.91 -23.73 17.73
C THR A 9 -10.99 -24.73 17.45
N LEU A 10 -12.13 -24.32 16.91
CA LEU A 10 -13.16 -25.20 16.38
C LEU A 10 -12.71 -25.70 15.00
N PHE A 11 -12.03 -26.85 14.99
CA PHE A 11 -11.85 -27.65 13.78
C PHE A 11 -13.09 -28.54 13.55
N ARG A 12 -14.02 -28.08 12.74
CA ARG A 12 -14.99 -28.96 12.06
C ARG A 12 -15.27 -28.43 10.66
N SER A 13 -15.09 -29.32 9.68
CA SER A 13 -15.47 -29.16 8.27
C SER A 13 -14.84 -28.00 7.49
N GLY A 14 -13.58 -28.13 7.09
CA GLY A 14 -13.04 -27.50 5.85
C GLY A 14 -12.99 -25.99 5.74
N ARG A 15 -13.55 -25.22 6.67
CA ARG A 15 -13.47 -23.75 6.70
C ARG A 15 -12.73 -23.28 7.93
N ARG A 16 -11.57 -22.71 7.74
CA ARG A 16 -10.81 -22.01 8.81
C ARG A 16 -11.45 -20.64 9.01
N ALA A 17 -12.18 -20.46 10.12
CA ALA A 17 -12.60 -19.13 10.57
C ALA A 17 -11.52 -18.60 11.52
N VAL A 18 -10.80 -17.59 11.12
CA VAL A 18 -9.91 -16.82 12.00
C VAL A 18 -10.66 -15.54 12.37
N GLU A 19 -10.96 -15.38 13.65
CA GLU A 19 -11.57 -14.15 14.16
C GLU A 19 -10.43 -13.15 14.45
N ILE A 20 -10.42 -12.04 13.74
CA ILE A 20 -9.49 -10.93 13.99
C ILE A 20 -10.25 -9.83 14.73
N LYS A 21 -9.92 -9.66 16.02
CA LYS A 21 -10.48 -8.59 16.86
C LYS A 21 -9.37 -7.70 17.39
N PRO A 22 -9.65 -6.41 17.69
CA PRO A 22 -8.72 -5.58 18.43
C PRO A 22 -8.35 -6.24 19.75
N LEU A 23 -7.07 -6.22 20.10
CA LEU A 23 -6.57 -6.76 21.37
C LEU A 23 -7.06 -5.86 22.52
N VAL A 24 -8.09 -6.29 23.23
CA VAL A 24 -8.70 -5.51 24.32
C VAL A 24 -8.01 -5.77 25.66
N ASN A 25 -7.48 -6.97 25.86
CA ASN A 25 -6.80 -7.39 27.10
C ASN A 25 -5.51 -8.12 26.74
N PHE A 26 -4.38 -7.54 27.08
CA PHE A 26 -3.07 -8.18 27.00
C PHE A 26 -2.55 -8.43 28.40
N TYR A 27 -2.28 -9.68 28.71
CA TYR A 27 -1.62 -10.09 29.94
C TYR A 27 -0.26 -10.65 29.56
N ALA A 28 0.81 -10.11 30.17
CA ALA A 28 2.14 -10.68 30.02
C ALA A 28 2.13 -12.13 30.56
N ALA A 29 2.86 -13.00 29.90
CA ALA A 29 3.11 -14.34 30.45
C ALA A 29 3.89 -14.21 31.77
N GLU A 30 3.78 -15.23 32.63
CA GLU A 30 4.54 -15.30 33.87
C GLU A 30 6.05 -15.22 33.57
N ASP A 31 6.83 -14.62 34.46
CA ASP A 31 8.26 -14.33 34.25
C ASP A 31 9.09 -15.55 33.83
N TYR A 32 8.74 -16.75 34.30
CA TYR A 32 9.43 -17.97 33.92
C TYR A 32 9.13 -18.45 32.50
N HIS A 33 8.02 -18.01 31.89
CA HIS A 33 7.69 -18.28 30.48
C HIS A 33 8.25 -17.23 29.52
N GLN A 34 8.60 -16.06 30.03
CA GLN A 34 9.21 -15.03 29.22
C GLN A 34 10.67 -15.42 28.92
N ASP A 35 11.04 -15.33 27.66
CA ASP A 35 12.38 -15.69 27.17
C ASP A 35 12.79 -17.15 27.52
N TYR A 36 11.78 -18.05 27.66
CA TYR A 36 12.03 -19.42 28.10
C TYR A 36 13.07 -20.15 27.23
N LEU A 37 13.00 -20.00 25.90
CA LEU A 37 13.94 -20.67 24.98
C LEU A 37 15.33 -20.03 25.01
N ASP A 38 15.44 -18.74 25.29
CA ASP A 38 16.73 -18.06 25.48
C ASP A 38 17.40 -18.53 26.77
N LYS A 39 16.62 -18.75 27.82
CA LYS A 39 17.08 -19.30 29.11
C LYS A 39 17.33 -20.81 29.08
N ASN A 40 16.63 -21.54 28.19
CA ASN A 40 16.67 -22.99 28.04
C ASN A 40 16.80 -23.38 26.55
N PRO A 41 17.99 -23.28 25.93
CA PRO A 41 18.16 -23.52 24.49
C PRO A 41 17.75 -24.92 24.02
N GLY A 42 17.70 -25.91 24.93
CA GLY A 42 17.19 -27.27 24.66
C GLY A 42 15.76 -27.51 25.15
N GLY A 43 15.05 -26.48 25.56
CA GLY A 43 13.68 -26.56 26.08
C GLY A 43 12.69 -26.97 25.03
N TYR A 44 11.64 -27.69 25.46
CA TYR A 44 10.57 -28.11 24.56
C TYR A 44 9.67 -26.94 24.16
N CYS A 45 9.54 -26.68 22.86
CA CYS A 45 8.56 -25.80 22.28
C CYS A 45 7.85 -26.52 21.14
N HIS A 46 6.52 -26.55 21.17
CA HIS A 46 5.69 -27.16 20.10
C HIS A 46 5.51 -26.24 18.87
N ILE A 47 6.08 -25.03 18.92
CA ILE A 47 6.07 -24.07 17.80
C ILE A 47 7.33 -24.31 16.98
N ASP A 48 7.17 -24.48 15.67
CA ASP A 48 8.30 -24.60 14.75
C ASP A 48 9.17 -23.34 14.81
N PRO A 49 10.50 -23.46 15.02
CA PRO A 49 11.41 -22.33 15.08
C PRO A 49 11.36 -21.41 13.86
N SER A 50 10.95 -21.90 12.69
CA SER A 50 10.75 -21.09 11.49
C SER A 50 9.66 -20.03 11.66
N LEU A 51 8.65 -20.31 12.50
CA LEU A 51 7.57 -19.37 12.81
C LEU A 51 8.05 -18.17 13.67
N PHE A 52 9.11 -18.33 14.45
CA PHE A 52 9.71 -17.21 15.19
C PHE A 52 10.38 -16.19 14.25
N LYS A 53 10.99 -16.67 13.14
CA LYS A 53 11.51 -15.78 12.10
C LYS A 53 10.40 -15.01 11.42
N LEU A 54 9.30 -15.68 11.10
CA LEU A 54 8.11 -15.04 10.51
C LEU A 54 7.49 -14.01 11.46
N ALA A 55 7.34 -14.34 12.75
CA ALA A 55 6.81 -13.43 13.76
C ALA A 55 7.73 -12.23 14.01
N ARG A 56 9.05 -12.45 14.06
CA ARG A 56 10.04 -11.36 14.20
C ARG A 56 9.98 -10.40 13.02
N ASN A 57 9.89 -10.91 11.80
CA ASN A 57 9.76 -10.09 10.60
C ASN A 57 8.43 -9.34 10.57
N ALA A 58 7.33 -9.97 10.97
CA ALA A 58 6.02 -9.33 11.08
C ALA A 58 5.96 -8.22 12.16
N GLN A 59 6.71 -8.37 13.26
CA GLN A 59 6.80 -7.34 14.31
C GLN A 59 7.69 -6.15 13.93
N MET A 60 8.59 -6.31 12.97
CA MET A 60 9.44 -5.21 12.48
C MET A 60 8.71 -4.25 11.56
N GLU A 61 7.60 -4.65 10.97
CA GLU A 61 6.74 -3.76 10.20
C GLU A 61 5.75 -3.04 11.14
N LYS A 62 6.23 -2.02 11.86
CA LYS A 62 5.29 -1.03 12.43
C LYS A 62 4.42 -0.53 11.28
N PRO A 63 3.08 -0.52 11.42
CA PRO A 63 2.23 0.08 10.40
C PRO A 63 2.73 1.50 10.16
N ARG A 64 3.19 1.78 8.96
CA ARG A 64 3.65 3.12 8.60
C ARG A 64 2.48 4.06 8.73
N SER A 65 2.64 5.08 9.57
CA SER A 65 1.71 6.20 9.59
C SER A 65 2.13 7.15 8.47
N TYR A 66 1.31 7.23 7.43
CA TYR A 66 1.50 8.19 6.36
C TYR A 66 0.84 9.50 6.77
N VAL A 67 1.58 10.59 6.64
CA VAL A 67 1.10 11.94 6.99
C VAL A 67 1.53 12.89 5.89
N LYS A 68 0.63 13.80 5.51
CA LYS A 68 0.99 14.87 4.56
C LYS A 68 1.98 15.81 5.22
N PRO A 69 3.18 16.05 4.63
CA PRO A 69 4.09 17.07 5.10
C PRO A 69 3.51 18.49 4.93
N ASP A 70 4.05 19.43 5.68
CA ASP A 70 3.71 20.86 5.52
C ASP A 70 4.11 21.36 4.13
N ASP A 71 3.43 22.40 3.65
CA ASP A 71 3.63 22.95 2.30
C ASP A 71 5.08 23.39 2.05
N SER A 72 5.74 23.99 3.04
CA SER A 72 7.16 24.36 2.96
C SER A 72 8.07 23.16 2.68
N VAL A 73 7.81 22.02 3.35
CA VAL A 73 8.56 20.79 3.18
C VAL A 73 8.30 20.19 1.79
N LEU A 74 7.05 20.22 1.33
CA LEU A 74 6.71 19.74 -0.02
C LEU A 74 7.42 20.58 -1.10
N ARG A 75 7.52 21.91 -0.94
CA ARG A 75 8.26 22.78 -1.88
C ARG A 75 9.76 22.50 -1.93
N GLU A 76 10.34 22.07 -0.83
CA GLU A 76 11.76 21.69 -0.77
C GLU A 76 12.02 20.28 -1.34
N GLN A 77 11.11 19.35 -1.13
CA GLN A 77 11.31 17.95 -1.51
C GLN A 77 10.89 17.63 -2.94
N LEU A 78 9.90 18.34 -3.46
CA LEU A 78 9.34 18.07 -4.78
C LEU A 78 9.99 18.96 -5.85
N THR A 79 10.13 18.42 -7.04
CA THR A 79 10.44 19.26 -8.19
C THR A 79 9.29 20.24 -8.48
N PRO A 80 9.52 21.35 -9.20
CA PRO A 80 8.46 22.28 -9.56
C PRO A 80 7.28 21.60 -10.28
N GLU A 81 7.55 20.63 -11.16
CA GLU A 81 6.51 19.87 -11.86
C GLU A 81 5.72 18.95 -10.91
N GLN A 82 6.40 18.23 -10.02
CA GLN A 82 5.76 17.38 -9.02
C GLN A 82 4.87 18.20 -8.07
N TYR A 83 5.36 19.36 -7.64
CA TYR A 83 4.57 20.28 -6.80
C TYR A 83 3.35 20.82 -7.54
N ALA A 84 3.52 21.32 -8.77
CA ALA A 84 2.42 21.83 -9.58
C ALA A 84 1.35 20.75 -9.84
N VAL A 85 1.76 19.51 -10.15
CA VAL A 85 0.83 18.40 -10.38
C VAL A 85 0.10 18.06 -9.08
N THR A 86 0.81 17.83 -7.98
CA THR A 86 0.21 17.29 -6.75
C THR A 86 -0.58 18.33 -5.95
N GLN A 87 -0.16 19.60 -5.95
CA GLN A 87 -0.75 20.66 -5.11
C GLN A 87 -1.58 21.67 -5.91
N GLU A 88 -1.25 21.92 -7.18
CA GLU A 88 -1.90 22.95 -8.01
C GLU A 88 -2.76 22.35 -9.14
N ASN A 89 -2.98 21.01 -9.14
CA ASN A 89 -3.78 20.26 -10.10
C ASN A 89 -3.32 20.41 -11.57
N ALA A 90 -2.02 20.60 -11.78
CA ALA A 90 -1.44 20.58 -13.12
C ALA A 90 -1.43 19.14 -13.68
N THR A 91 -1.22 19.05 -14.99
CA THR A 91 -1.07 17.77 -15.69
C THR A 91 0.25 17.78 -16.46
N GLU A 92 1.05 16.75 -16.28
CA GLU A 92 2.29 16.55 -17.04
C GLU A 92 2.02 16.20 -18.50
N ARG A 93 3.04 16.27 -19.35
CA ARG A 93 2.89 16.02 -20.79
C ARG A 93 2.74 14.51 -21.09
N PRO A 94 1.80 14.14 -22.00
CA PRO A 94 1.65 12.75 -22.42
C PRO A 94 2.94 12.24 -23.12
N PHE A 95 3.28 10.98 -22.93
CA PHE A 95 4.44 10.29 -23.50
C PHE A 95 5.81 10.93 -23.15
N ARG A 96 5.84 11.92 -22.26
CA ARG A 96 7.05 12.61 -21.79
C ARG A 96 7.11 12.67 -20.27
N ASN A 97 6.71 11.60 -19.61
CA ASN A 97 6.70 11.44 -18.17
C ASN A 97 7.39 10.12 -17.78
N ALA A 98 7.71 9.95 -16.51
CA ALA A 98 8.63 8.91 -16.07
C ALA A 98 8.07 7.49 -16.21
N TYR A 99 6.75 7.29 -16.07
CA TYR A 99 6.18 5.95 -15.87
C TYR A 99 5.16 5.51 -16.91
N TRP A 100 4.91 6.30 -17.96
CA TRP A 100 3.98 5.89 -19.02
C TRP A 100 4.41 4.55 -19.65
N ASN A 101 5.72 4.34 -19.83
CA ASN A 101 6.33 3.13 -20.39
C ASN A 101 7.15 2.33 -19.36
N GLU A 102 6.79 2.37 -18.08
CA GLU A 102 7.43 1.57 -17.03
C GLU A 102 6.71 0.22 -16.92
N HIS A 103 7.44 -0.89 -17.13
CA HIS A 103 6.91 -2.27 -17.14
C HIS A 103 7.53 -3.17 -16.08
N ARG A 104 8.53 -2.68 -15.33
CA ARG A 104 9.16 -3.48 -14.28
C ARG A 104 8.17 -3.80 -13.16
N PRO A 105 8.27 -5.00 -12.54
CA PRO A 105 7.51 -5.32 -11.35
C PRO A 105 7.83 -4.34 -10.21
N GLY A 106 6.82 -3.84 -9.53
CA GLY A 106 7.02 -2.91 -8.43
C GLY A 106 5.74 -2.26 -7.93
N ILE A 107 5.91 -1.30 -7.02
CA ILE A 107 4.85 -0.55 -6.39
C ILE A 107 4.97 0.94 -6.70
N TYR A 108 3.85 1.61 -6.84
CA TYR A 108 3.73 3.05 -7.04
C TYR A 108 3.15 3.68 -5.78
N VAL A 109 3.90 4.60 -5.19
CA VAL A 109 3.53 5.27 -3.94
C VAL A 109 3.28 6.75 -4.20
N ASP A 110 2.45 7.38 -3.37
CA ASP A 110 2.26 8.84 -3.37
C ASP A 110 3.60 9.54 -3.15
N ILE A 111 3.99 10.43 -4.06
CA ILE A 111 5.26 11.15 -3.98
C ILE A 111 5.34 12.05 -2.74
N THR A 112 4.20 12.49 -2.21
CA THR A 112 4.12 13.42 -1.07
C THR A 112 4.21 12.73 0.28
N THR A 113 3.64 11.54 0.41
CA THR A 113 3.51 10.84 1.70
C THR A 113 4.27 9.50 1.76
N GLY A 114 4.60 8.93 0.59
CA GLY A 114 5.10 7.57 0.48
C GLY A 114 4.03 6.49 0.65
N GLU A 115 2.73 6.84 0.75
CA GLU A 115 1.64 5.87 0.88
C GLU A 115 1.49 5.02 -0.38
N PRO A 116 1.42 3.67 -0.27
CA PRO A 116 1.27 2.80 -1.44
C PRO A 116 -0.10 2.99 -2.08
N LEU A 117 -0.13 3.23 -3.39
CA LEU A 117 -1.37 3.51 -4.13
C LEU A 117 -1.68 2.46 -5.18
N PHE A 118 -0.69 2.05 -5.98
CA PHE A 118 -0.89 1.12 -7.10
C PHE A 118 0.24 0.10 -7.18
N VAL A 119 -0.01 -1.04 -7.85
CA VAL A 119 0.99 -2.06 -8.15
C VAL A 119 1.11 -2.28 -9.65
N SER A 120 2.30 -2.71 -10.10
CA SER A 120 2.57 -3.01 -11.52
C SER A 120 1.65 -4.06 -12.12
N THR A 121 1.17 -5.02 -11.32
CA THR A 121 0.23 -6.08 -11.76
C THR A 121 -1.10 -5.52 -12.28
N ASP A 122 -1.52 -4.36 -11.78
CA ASP A 122 -2.76 -3.69 -12.19
C ASP A 122 -2.53 -2.60 -13.25
N LYS A 123 -1.26 -2.34 -13.60
CA LYS A 123 -0.88 -1.42 -14.68
C LYS A 123 -1.14 -2.05 -16.05
N PHE A 124 -1.54 -1.23 -17.04
CA PHE A 124 -1.72 -1.67 -18.42
C PHE A 124 -1.45 -0.52 -19.39
N ASP A 125 -1.19 -0.88 -20.65
CA ASP A 125 -0.97 0.09 -21.72
C ASP A 125 -2.30 0.57 -22.29
N SER A 126 -2.68 1.79 -21.96
CA SER A 126 -3.91 2.42 -22.44
C SER A 126 -3.73 3.25 -23.72
N GLY A 127 -2.48 3.53 -24.12
CA GLY A 127 -2.16 4.40 -25.24
C GLY A 127 -2.39 5.90 -24.98
N CYS A 128 -2.78 6.30 -23.77
CA CYS A 128 -3.08 7.70 -23.45
C CYS A 128 -1.83 8.56 -23.16
N GLY A 129 -0.68 7.93 -22.95
CA GLY A 129 0.58 8.63 -22.69
C GLY A 129 0.88 8.90 -21.21
N TRP A 130 0.07 8.35 -20.30
CA TRP A 130 0.27 8.34 -18.85
C TRP A 130 0.16 6.93 -18.29
N PRO A 131 0.77 6.63 -17.12
CA PRO A 131 0.58 5.35 -16.46
C PRO A 131 -0.90 5.13 -16.13
N SER A 132 -1.42 3.97 -16.53
CA SER A 132 -2.82 3.61 -16.38
C SER A 132 -2.95 2.33 -15.57
N PHE A 133 -3.85 2.35 -14.57
CA PHE A 133 -4.10 1.23 -13.68
C PHE A 133 -5.59 0.85 -13.69
N SER A 134 -5.88 -0.44 -13.55
CA SER A 134 -7.26 -0.94 -13.48
C SER A 134 -7.92 -0.69 -12.12
N LYS A 135 -7.11 -0.57 -11.06
CA LYS A 135 -7.57 -0.30 -9.70
C LYS A 135 -6.42 0.18 -8.80
N PRO A 136 -6.68 0.89 -7.71
CA PRO A 136 -5.73 1.08 -6.61
C PRO A 136 -5.58 -0.21 -5.79
N ILE A 137 -4.54 -0.27 -4.94
CA ILE A 137 -4.30 -1.36 -3.97
C ILE A 137 -5.52 -1.53 -3.04
N ASP A 138 -6.04 -0.43 -2.51
CA ASP A 138 -7.30 -0.34 -1.78
C ASP A 138 -8.03 0.93 -2.23
N ARG A 139 -9.34 0.84 -2.43
CA ARG A 139 -10.17 2.01 -2.81
C ARG A 139 -10.16 3.12 -1.76
N LYS A 140 -9.88 2.80 -0.50
CA LYS A 140 -9.77 3.78 0.59
C LYS A 140 -8.54 4.69 0.48
N LEU A 141 -7.54 4.31 -0.29
CA LEU A 141 -6.31 5.08 -0.51
C LEU A 141 -6.50 6.24 -1.47
N VAL A 142 -7.61 6.27 -2.19
CA VAL A 142 -7.93 7.32 -3.15
C VAL A 142 -9.33 7.88 -2.93
N VAL A 143 -9.51 9.16 -3.24
CA VAL A 143 -10.78 9.87 -3.20
C VAL A 143 -11.11 10.35 -4.60
N GLU A 144 -12.33 10.07 -5.06
CA GLU A 144 -12.85 10.56 -6.34
C GLU A 144 -13.66 11.85 -6.11
N LYS A 145 -13.34 12.91 -6.85
CA LYS A 145 -14.05 14.19 -6.83
C LYS A 145 -14.54 14.55 -8.22
N LYS A 146 -15.70 15.20 -8.30
CA LYS A 146 -16.17 15.74 -9.58
C LYS A 146 -15.29 16.91 -10.00
N ASP A 147 -14.74 16.82 -11.21
CA ASP A 147 -13.96 17.87 -11.85
C ASP A 147 -14.75 18.44 -13.05
N THR A 148 -14.99 19.74 -13.05
CA THR A 148 -15.68 20.44 -14.12
C THR A 148 -14.79 21.44 -14.84
N SER A 149 -13.49 21.38 -14.61
CA SER A 149 -12.51 22.24 -15.26
C SER A 149 -12.42 22.00 -16.77
N HIS A 150 -11.91 22.96 -17.48
CA HIS A 150 -11.69 22.90 -18.96
C HIS A 150 -12.94 22.55 -19.78
N GLY A 151 -14.15 22.85 -19.26
CA GLY A 151 -15.40 22.56 -19.94
C GLY A 151 -15.76 21.07 -20.03
N MET A 152 -15.07 20.19 -19.30
CA MET A 152 -15.30 18.75 -19.25
C MET A 152 -15.91 18.34 -17.90
N ILE A 153 -16.63 17.23 -17.88
CA ILE A 153 -17.07 16.59 -16.65
C ILE A 153 -16.27 15.31 -16.48
N ARG A 154 -15.39 15.28 -15.49
CA ARG A 154 -14.51 14.14 -15.21
C ARG A 154 -14.57 13.77 -13.73
N LYS A 155 -13.97 12.64 -13.36
CA LYS A 155 -13.73 12.26 -11.97
C LYS A 155 -12.25 12.38 -11.68
N GLU A 156 -11.88 13.42 -10.92
CA GLU A 156 -10.54 13.60 -10.37
C GLU A 156 -10.26 12.53 -9.32
N VAL A 157 -9.04 12.00 -9.34
CA VAL A 157 -8.51 11.07 -8.33
C VAL A 157 -7.45 11.78 -7.51
N ARG A 158 -7.62 11.76 -6.19
CA ARG A 158 -6.65 12.30 -5.22
C ARG A 158 -6.25 11.22 -4.22
N SER A 159 -5.03 11.29 -3.67
CA SER A 159 -4.64 10.43 -2.55
C SER A 159 -5.45 10.79 -1.29
N SER A 160 -5.85 9.81 -0.51
CA SER A 160 -6.65 10.03 0.70
C SER A 160 -5.87 10.76 1.78
N THR A 161 -4.64 10.36 2.04
CA THR A 161 -3.78 10.91 3.09
C THR A 161 -3.12 12.22 2.66
N GLY A 162 -2.50 12.24 1.48
CA GLY A 162 -1.76 13.41 0.96
C GLY A 162 -2.67 14.50 0.42
N ASN A 163 -3.92 14.17 0.07
CA ASN A 163 -4.81 15.01 -0.73
C ASN A 163 -4.10 15.54 -2.01
N ALA A 164 -3.13 14.77 -2.51
CA ALA A 164 -2.40 15.10 -3.72
C ALA A 164 -3.25 14.80 -4.94
N HIS A 165 -3.26 15.70 -5.93
CA HIS A 165 -3.86 15.40 -7.23
C HIS A 165 -3.05 14.29 -7.91
N LEU A 166 -3.73 13.19 -8.26
CA LEU A 166 -3.10 12.06 -8.92
C LEU A 166 -3.40 12.05 -10.43
N GLY A 167 -4.62 12.35 -10.80
CA GLY A 167 -5.11 12.28 -12.17
C GLY A 167 -6.62 12.12 -12.23
N HIS A 168 -7.11 11.28 -13.14
CA HIS A 168 -8.55 11.05 -13.35
C HIS A 168 -8.86 9.57 -13.55
N VAL A 169 -10.09 9.18 -13.24
CA VAL A 169 -10.62 7.84 -13.51
C VAL A 169 -11.69 7.90 -14.60
N PHE A 170 -11.61 6.93 -15.52
CA PHE A 170 -12.49 6.76 -16.67
C PHE A 170 -13.11 5.36 -16.66
N ASP A 171 -14.17 5.15 -17.40
CA ASP A 171 -14.93 3.89 -17.55
C ASP A 171 -14.58 3.11 -18.83
N ASP A 172 -13.45 3.45 -19.43
CA ASP A 172 -12.93 2.86 -20.68
C ASP A 172 -11.75 1.88 -20.43
N GLY A 173 -11.62 1.37 -19.22
CA GLY A 173 -10.60 0.39 -18.85
C GLY A 173 -10.91 -1.04 -19.30
N PRO A 174 -9.99 -2.00 -19.05
CA PRO A 174 -10.16 -3.40 -19.38
C PRO A 174 -11.37 -4.00 -18.66
N LYS A 175 -12.32 -4.56 -19.44
CA LYS A 175 -13.59 -5.10 -18.91
C LYS A 175 -13.38 -6.29 -18.00
N ASP A 176 -12.41 -7.13 -18.29
CA ASP A 176 -12.00 -8.28 -17.49
C ASP A 176 -11.36 -7.88 -16.14
N LYS A 177 -10.92 -6.61 -16.01
CA LYS A 177 -10.35 -6.04 -14.79
C LYS A 177 -11.28 -5.02 -14.09
N GLY A 178 -12.56 -5.00 -14.42
CA GLY A 178 -13.56 -4.13 -13.78
C GLY A 178 -13.92 -2.87 -14.56
N GLY A 179 -13.36 -2.66 -15.76
CA GLY A 179 -13.78 -1.61 -16.71
C GLY A 179 -13.31 -0.19 -16.36
N LEU A 180 -12.54 0.01 -15.27
CA LEU A 180 -12.02 1.32 -14.90
C LEU A 180 -10.59 1.52 -15.38
N ARG A 181 -10.27 2.77 -15.72
CA ARG A 181 -8.91 3.23 -16.04
C ARG A 181 -8.55 4.42 -15.16
N TYR A 182 -7.69 4.20 -14.20
CA TYR A 182 -7.05 5.25 -13.41
C TYR A 182 -5.86 5.79 -14.21
N CYS A 183 -6.04 6.94 -14.84
CA CYS A 183 -5.02 7.65 -15.62
C CYS A 183 -4.29 8.61 -14.69
N ILE A 184 -3.08 8.28 -14.30
CA ILE A 184 -2.36 8.92 -13.20
C ILE A 184 -1.12 9.64 -13.71
N ASN A 185 -0.83 10.83 -13.19
CA ASN A 185 0.40 11.55 -13.49
C ASN A 185 1.60 10.84 -12.86
N SER A 186 2.66 10.60 -13.63
CA SER A 186 3.92 10.07 -13.11
C SER A 186 4.51 10.98 -12.03
N ALA A 187 4.36 12.30 -12.21
CA ALA A 187 4.86 13.30 -11.27
C ALA A 187 4.22 13.23 -9.88
N SER A 188 3.03 12.61 -9.75
CA SER A 188 2.38 12.36 -8.45
C SER A 188 2.81 11.05 -7.78
N LEU A 189 3.62 10.25 -8.47
CA LEU A 189 4.03 8.93 -8.03
C LEU A 189 5.55 8.81 -7.84
N ARG A 190 5.96 7.88 -6.98
CA ARG A 190 7.31 7.34 -6.93
C ARG A 190 7.22 5.83 -7.15
N PHE A 191 7.96 5.32 -8.15
CA PHE A 191 8.03 3.89 -8.41
C PHE A 191 9.15 3.25 -7.59
N ILE A 192 8.84 2.11 -6.98
CA ILE A 192 9.79 1.29 -6.23
C ILE A 192 9.79 -0.09 -6.86
N PRO A 193 10.88 -0.51 -7.49
CA PRO A 193 10.99 -1.84 -8.11
C PRO A 193 10.94 -2.94 -7.04
N LYS A 194 10.43 -4.11 -7.43
CA LYS A 194 10.15 -5.25 -6.56
C LYS A 194 11.34 -5.63 -5.66
N GLU A 195 12.55 -5.62 -6.21
CA GLU A 195 13.79 -5.96 -5.52
C GLU A 195 14.18 -4.96 -4.41
N LYS A 196 13.63 -3.74 -4.44
CA LYS A 196 13.86 -2.70 -3.42
C LYS A 196 12.72 -2.58 -2.41
N MET A 197 11.58 -3.22 -2.66
CA MET A 197 10.39 -3.03 -1.83
C MET A 197 10.63 -3.41 -0.37
N GLU A 198 11.34 -4.50 -0.09
CA GLU A 198 11.64 -4.92 1.28
C GLU A 198 12.55 -3.92 1.99
N ALA A 199 13.64 -3.51 1.34
CA ALA A 199 14.59 -2.54 1.89
C ALA A 199 13.97 -1.15 2.14
N GLU A 200 13.00 -0.75 1.31
CA GLU A 200 12.26 0.49 1.44
C GLU A 200 11.01 0.35 2.33
N GLY A 201 10.77 -0.84 2.95
CA GLY A 201 9.70 -1.12 3.91
C GLY A 201 8.32 -1.28 3.27
N TYR A 202 8.27 -1.78 2.05
CA TYR A 202 7.05 -2.18 1.35
C TYR A 202 6.96 -3.70 1.16
N GLY A 203 7.68 -4.47 2.00
CA GLY A 203 7.79 -5.93 1.93
C GLY A 203 6.43 -6.63 1.96
N SER A 204 5.48 -6.13 2.77
CA SER A 204 4.11 -6.65 2.88
C SER A 204 3.33 -6.65 1.56
N TYR A 205 3.72 -5.83 0.59
CA TYR A 205 3.08 -5.72 -0.72
C TYR A 205 3.72 -6.57 -1.82
N ILE A 206 4.85 -7.24 -1.55
CA ILE A 206 5.59 -8.04 -2.55
C ILE A 206 4.70 -9.15 -3.14
N GLY A 207 3.83 -9.76 -2.34
CA GLY A 207 2.89 -10.78 -2.79
C GLY A 207 1.86 -10.29 -3.83
N MET A 208 1.63 -9.00 -3.95
CA MET A 208 0.73 -8.38 -4.92
C MET A 208 1.42 -8.07 -6.26
N VAL A 209 2.74 -8.11 -6.29
CA VAL A 209 3.57 -7.76 -7.46
C VAL A 209 4.05 -9.04 -8.14
N LYS A 210 3.55 -9.28 -9.33
CA LYS A 210 3.93 -10.42 -10.17
C LYS A 210 5.06 -10.06 -11.11
#